data_3ec9824f17b3e9e3e57e8c6c601261c8
#
_entry.id   3ec9824f17b3e9e3e57e8c6c601261c8
#
_cell.length_a   1.000
_cell.length_b   1.000
_cell.length_c   1.000
_cell.angle_alpha   90.00
_cell.angle_beta   90.00
_cell.angle_gamma   90.00
#
_symmetry.space_group_name_H-M   'P 1'
#
loop_
_entity.id
_entity.type
_entity.pdbx_description
1 polymer ?
#
loop_
_entity_poly.entity_id
_entity_poly.type
_entity_poly.pdbx_seq_one_letter_code
_entity_poly.pdbx_strand_id
1 'polypeptide(L)'
;LDKLVPKLIRRVKNQGFNAVIIDPIYKVITGDENNASEMGAFCNQFDKICTETGCSTIYCHHHSKGAQGAKRAMDRASGSGVFARDPDAQLDMIQLETSEEFINENADNLSATGWRLECSLREFPNFKPVNFWFDYPIHKIDTTGSLNKVYAEGDTKNNLSKSGKRSQTPDSRK
;
A
#
# COMPACT_ATOMS: atom_id res chain seq x y z
N LEU A 1 -6.41 19.65 -8.02
CA LEU A 1 -7.17 18.50 -8.53
C LEU A 1 -8.53 18.92 -9.12
N ASP A 2 -9.22 19.93 -8.55
CA ASP A 2 -10.58 20.34 -8.94
C ASP A 2 -10.77 20.61 -10.44
N LYS A 3 -9.77 21.25 -11.07
CA LYS A 3 -9.80 21.52 -12.53
C LYS A 3 -9.50 20.28 -13.38
N LEU A 4 -8.85 19.28 -12.80
CA LEU A 4 -8.46 18.05 -13.49
C LEU A 4 -9.58 17.01 -13.48
N VAL A 5 -10.30 16.88 -12.36
CA VAL A 5 -11.34 15.87 -12.15
C VAL A 5 -12.43 15.87 -13.23
N PRO A 6 -13.02 17.02 -13.64
CA PRO A 6 -14.03 17.00 -14.70
C PRO A 6 -13.48 16.52 -16.04
N LYS A 7 -12.19 16.78 -16.32
CA LYS A 7 -11.54 16.31 -17.56
C LYS A 7 -11.28 14.81 -17.50
N LEU A 8 -10.83 14.30 -16.33
CA LEU A 8 -10.63 12.86 -16.10
C LEU A 8 -11.94 12.10 -16.25
N ILE A 9 -13.02 12.54 -15.59
CA ILE A 9 -14.33 11.91 -15.67
C ILE A 9 -14.79 11.82 -17.12
N ARG A 10 -14.71 12.91 -17.88
CA ARG A 10 -15.06 12.90 -19.30
C ARG A 10 -14.24 11.91 -20.10
N ARG A 11 -12.92 11.87 -19.87
CA ARG A 11 -12.02 10.96 -20.58
C ARG A 11 -12.29 9.51 -20.24
N VAL A 12 -12.50 9.19 -18.96
CA VAL A 12 -12.82 7.84 -18.49
C VAL A 12 -14.12 7.36 -19.16
N LYS A 13 -15.18 8.16 -19.11
CA LYS A 13 -16.47 7.83 -19.75
C LYS A 13 -16.34 7.61 -21.27
N ASN A 14 -15.61 8.49 -21.96
CA ASN A 14 -15.47 8.41 -23.41
C ASN A 14 -14.64 7.22 -23.88
N GLN A 15 -13.68 6.77 -23.07
CA GLN A 15 -12.76 5.67 -23.44
C GLN A 15 -13.12 4.34 -22.79
N GLY A 16 -14.07 4.33 -21.84
CA GLY A 16 -14.47 3.12 -21.13
C GLY A 16 -13.40 2.54 -20.23
N PHE A 17 -12.56 3.39 -19.60
CA PHE A 17 -11.54 2.92 -18.66
C PHE A 17 -12.17 2.41 -17.37
N ASN A 18 -11.62 1.31 -16.84
CA ASN A 18 -12.05 0.71 -15.57
C ASN A 18 -11.22 1.16 -14.36
N ALA A 19 -10.09 1.78 -14.59
CA ALA A 19 -9.23 2.30 -13.52
C ALA A 19 -8.52 3.59 -13.94
N VAL A 20 -8.27 4.46 -12.94
CA VAL A 20 -7.40 5.63 -13.04
C VAL A 20 -6.25 5.44 -12.06
N ILE A 21 -5.01 5.49 -12.56
CA ILE A 21 -3.81 5.35 -11.74
C ILE A 21 -3.10 6.70 -11.67
N ILE A 22 -2.76 7.14 -10.44
CA ILE A 22 -2.04 8.38 -10.16
C ILE A 22 -0.74 8.02 -9.43
N ASP A 23 0.38 8.17 -10.12
CA ASP A 23 1.72 7.85 -9.61
C ASP A 23 2.71 9.00 -9.91
N PRO A 24 3.22 9.66 -8.88
CA PRO A 24 2.78 9.63 -7.48
C PRO A 24 1.72 10.69 -7.16
N ILE A 25 0.96 10.45 -6.07
CA ILE A 25 -0.14 11.30 -5.62
C ILE A 25 0.29 12.74 -5.29
N TYR A 26 1.48 12.94 -4.70
CA TYR A 26 1.94 14.26 -4.25
C TYR A 26 2.04 15.30 -5.38
N LYS A 27 2.16 14.86 -6.65
CA LYS A 27 2.19 15.77 -7.79
C LYS A 27 0.85 16.43 -8.10
N VAL A 28 -0.23 15.91 -7.56
CA VAL A 28 -1.59 16.42 -7.77
C VAL A 28 -2.23 16.95 -6.50
N ILE A 29 -1.59 16.76 -5.34
CA ILE A 29 -2.02 17.38 -4.08
C ILE A 29 -1.92 18.90 -4.21
N THR A 30 -2.98 19.57 -3.79
CA THR A 30 -3.05 21.02 -3.62
C THR A 30 -3.38 21.32 -2.18
N GLY A 31 -2.64 22.20 -1.52
CA GLY A 31 -2.78 22.49 -0.11
C GLY A 31 -1.76 21.77 0.78
N ASP A 32 -1.98 21.85 2.10
CA ASP A 32 -1.10 21.23 3.09
C ASP A 32 -1.49 19.76 3.32
N GLU A 33 -0.58 18.84 2.98
CA GLU A 33 -0.79 17.40 3.15
C GLU A 33 -0.98 16.98 4.63
N ASN A 34 -0.59 17.82 5.59
CA ASN A 34 -0.78 17.56 7.00
C ASN A 34 -2.14 18.08 7.52
N ASN A 35 -2.85 18.87 6.72
CA ASN A 35 -4.17 19.38 7.07
C ASN A 35 -5.25 18.35 6.75
N ALA A 36 -5.85 17.76 7.78
CA ALA A 36 -6.86 16.71 7.62
C ALA A 36 -8.10 17.15 6.84
N SER A 37 -8.53 18.42 6.99
CA SER A 37 -9.71 18.94 6.27
C SER A 37 -9.43 19.12 4.79
N GLU A 38 -8.25 19.64 4.44
CA GLU A 38 -7.84 19.81 3.03
C GLU A 38 -7.65 18.45 2.36
N MET A 39 -7.04 17.50 3.06
CA MET A 39 -6.87 16.15 2.53
C MET A 39 -8.17 15.37 2.42
N GLY A 40 -9.12 15.58 3.34
CA GLY A 40 -10.47 15.01 3.18
C GLY A 40 -11.18 15.54 1.94
N ALA A 41 -11.14 16.86 1.72
CA ALA A 41 -11.70 17.46 0.50
C ALA A 41 -10.99 16.97 -0.78
N PHE A 42 -9.68 16.72 -0.70
CA PHE A 42 -8.89 16.17 -1.79
C PHE A 42 -9.29 14.71 -2.10
N CYS A 43 -9.43 13.84 -1.09
CA CYS A 43 -9.83 12.45 -1.25
C CYS A 43 -11.27 12.33 -1.81
N ASN A 44 -12.19 13.19 -1.39
CA ASN A 44 -13.55 13.26 -1.94
C ASN A 44 -13.59 13.46 -3.47
N GLN A 45 -12.52 13.98 -4.09
CA GLN A 45 -12.44 14.07 -5.55
C GLN A 45 -12.27 12.70 -6.20
N PHE A 46 -11.63 11.75 -5.52
CA PHE A 46 -11.51 10.36 -6.01
C PHE A 46 -12.85 9.65 -5.92
N ASP A 47 -13.58 9.83 -4.82
CA ASP A 47 -14.95 9.30 -4.68
C ASP A 47 -15.85 9.80 -5.80
N LYS A 48 -15.72 11.08 -6.15
CA LYS A 48 -16.44 11.66 -7.27
C LYS A 48 -16.10 10.99 -8.60
N ILE A 49 -14.80 10.73 -8.87
CA ILE A 49 -14.40 10.01 -10.08
C ILE A 49 -15.03 8.61 -10.10
N CYS A 50 -14.90 7.86 -9.00
CA CYS A 50 -15.44 6.50 -8.88
C CYS A 50 -16.96 6.48 -9.07
N THR A 51 -17.68 7.36 -8.36
CA THR A 51 -19.15 7.43 -8.40
C THR A 51 -19.69 7.80 -9.78
N GLU A 52 -19.06 8.77 -10.45
CA GLU A 52 -19.54 9.26 -11.75
C GLU A 52 -19.15 8.35 -12.92
N THR A 53 -18.14 7.51 -12.77
CA THR A 53 -17.61 6.72 -13.90
C THR A 53 -17.72 5.21 -13.70
N GLY A 54 -17.88 4.73 -12.47
CA GLY A 54 -17.81 3.31 -12.13
C GLY A 54 -16.38 2.73 -12.17
N CYS A 55 -15.34 3.56 -12.38
CA CYS A 55 -13.96 3.11 -12.37
C CYS A 55 -13.37 3.11 -10.95
N SER A 56 -12.30 2.35 -10.74
CA SER A 56 -11.49 2.42 -9.52
C SER A 56 -10.41 3.50 -9.65
N THR A 57 -10.14 4.21 -8.54
CA THR A 57 -8.99 5.13 -8.47
C THR A 57 -7.89 4.49 -7.64
N ILE A 58 -6.69 4.40 -8.19
CA ILE A 58 -5.49 3.85 -7.55
C ILE A 58 -4.46 4.97 -7.48
N TYR A 59 -3.87 5.20 -6.32
CA TYR A 59 -2.79 6.17 -6.20
C TYR A 59 -1.60 5.61 -5.40
N CYS A 60 -0.39 6.02 -5.81
CA CYS A 60 0.85 5.68 -5.14
C CYS A 60 1.27 6.81 -4.20
N HIS A 61 1.53 6.46 -2.95
CA HIS A 61 1.95 7.39 -1.91
C HIS A 61 3.23 6.91 -1.24
N HIS A 62 4.13 7.83 -0.91
CA HIS A 62 5.36 7.48 -0.21
C HIS A 62 5.11 7.22 1.27
N HIS A 63 5.91 6.33 1.84
CA HIS A 63 5.95 6.16 3.29
C HIS A 63 6.57 7.39 3.97
N SER A 64 6.11 7.66 5.17
CA SER A 64 6.75 8.64 6.06
C SER A 64 8.17 8.19 6.43
N LYS A 65 9.04 9.14 6.79
CA LYS A 65 10.43 8.85 7.17
C LYS A 65 10.54 7.89 8.37
N GLY A 66 11.63 7.13 8.42
CA GLY A 66 12.00 6.20 9.49
C GLY A 66 11.67 4.75 9.21
N ALA A 67 12.00 3.88 10.15
CA ALA A 67 11.88 2.43 10.05
C ALA A 67 10.42 1.98 9.85
N GLN A 68 10.11 1.38 8.71
CA GLN A 68 8.74 1.03 8.34
C GLN A 68 8.25 -0.24 9.04
N GLY A 69 9.15 -1.17 9.36
CA GLY A 69 8.81 -2.39 10.08
C GLY A 69 8.26 -2.14 11.49
N ALA A 70 8.67 -1.04 12.14
CA ALA A 70 8.17 -0.65 13.47
C ALA A 70 6.76 -0.02 13.44
N LYS A 71 6.28 0.43 12.29
CA LYS A 71 5.00 1.13 12.13
C LYS A 71 3.87 0.17 11.81
N ARG A 72 2.65 0.49 12.26
CA ARG A 72 1.45 -0.17 11.73
C ARG A 72 1.19 0.30 10.30
N ALA A 73 0.54 -0.52 9.48
CA ALA A 73 0.22 -0.20 8.09
C ALA A 73 -0.41 1.19 7.95
N MET A 74 -1.42 1.49 8.77
CA MET A 74 -2.12 2.78 8.75
C MET A 74 -1.27 4.00 9.20
N ASP A 75 -0.08 3.78 9.78
CA ASP A 75 0.81 4.84 10.26
C ASP A 75 2.01 5.04 9.30
N ARG A 76 2.07 4.30 8.19
CA ARG A 76 3.20 4.35 7.25
C ARG A 76 3.09 5.47 6.23
N ALA A 77 1.88 5.80 5.76
CA ALA A 77 1.68 6.88 4.80
C ALA A 77 2.19 8.22 5.37
N SER A 78 2.83 9.03 4.51
CA SER A 78 3.22 10.40 4.89
C SER A 78 2.00 11.33 4.96
N GLY A 79 2.13 12.44 5.68
CA GLY A 79 1.09 13.46 5.80
C GLY A 79 -0.06 13.09 6.74
N SER A 80 -1.23 13.59 6.44
CA SER A 80 -2.44 13.41 7.25
C SER A 80 -2.89 11.95 7.33
N GLY A 81 -3.34 11.51 8.52
CA GLY A 81 -3.96 10.20 8.70
C GLY A 81 -5.23 9.95 7.88
N VAL A 82 -5.69 10.91 7.08
CA VAL A 82 -6.77 10.72 6.10
C VAL A 82 -6.37 9.68 5.08
N PHE A 83 -5.15 9.73 4.53
CA PHE A 83 -4.64 8.75 3.56
C PHE A 83 -4.62 7.31 4.08
N ALA A 84 -4.62 7.12 5.41
CA ALA A 84 -4.67 5.79 6.02
C ALA A 84 -6.11 5.30 6.28
N ARG A 85 -7.09 6.19 6.29
CA ARG A 85 -8.47 5.87 6.70
C ARG A 85 -9.49 5.98 5.58
N ASP A 86 -9.18 6.79 4.56
CA ASP A 86 -10.10 7.05 3.45
C ASP A 86 -10.15 5.90 2.43
N PRO A 87 -9.02 5.30 1.99
CA PRO A 87 -9.04 4.25 0.98
C PRO A 87 -9.78 2.97 1.44
N ASP A 88 -10.46 2.30 0.52
CA ASP A 88 -11.08 0.99 0.77
C ASP A 88 -10.04 -0.12 0.88
N ALA A 89 -8.89 0.05 0.22
CA ALA A 89 -7.76 -0.87 0.28
C ALA A 89 -6.44 -0.10 0.31
N GLN A 90 -5.59 -0.43 1.27
CA GLN A 90 -4.21 0.03 1.36
C GLN A 90 -3.29 -1.16 1.19
N LEU A 91 -2.31 -1.04 0.30
CA LEU A 91 -1.26 -2.01 0.05
C LEU A 91 0.08 -1.37 0.35
N ASP A 92 0.81 -1.91 1.33
CA ASP A 92 2.11 -1.41 1.75
C ASP A 92 3.21 -2.31 1.22
N MET A 93 4.11 -1.76 0.40
CA MET A 93 5.33 -2.44 0.00
C MET A 93 6.50 -1.99 0.87
N ILE A 94 7.07 -2.91 1.63
CA ILE A 94 8.14 -2.66 2.60
C ILE A 94 9.38 -3.41 2.16
N GLN A 95 10.50 -2.69 2.03
CA GLN A 95 11.77 -3.32 1.73
C GLN A 95 12.28 -4.12 2.94
N LEU A 96 12.79 -5.33 2.68
CA LEU A 96 13.38 -6.21 3.65
C LEU A 96 14.90 -6.02 3.68
N GLU A 97 15.50 -6.19 4.84
CA GLU A 97 16.95 -6.12 5.02
C GLU A 97 17.59 -7.46 4.65
N THR A 98 18.13 -7.54 3.44
CA THR A 98 18.83 -8.74 2.93
C THR A 98 20.33 -8.47 2.86
N SER A 99 21.17 -9.36 3.44
CA SER A 99 22.62 -9.29 3.25
C SER A 99 23.02 -9.77 1.85
N GLU A 100 24.23 -9.42 1.42
CA GLU A 100 24.76 -9.88 0.12
C GLU A 100 24.86 -11.40 0.07
N GLU A 101 25.29 -12.05 1.18
CA GLU A 101 25.36 -13.50 1.26
C GLU A 101 23.97 -14.12 1.10
N PHE A 102 22.96 -13.56 1.77
CA PHE A 102 21.59 -14.06 1.69
C PHE A 102 21.04 -13.93 0.27
N ILE A 103 21.30 -12.81 -0.42
CA ILE A 103 20.88 -12.59 -1.81
C ILE A 103 21.57 -13.62 -2.71
N ASN A 104 22.88 -13.83 -2.55
CA ASN A 104 23.64 -14.80 -3.37
C ASN A 104 23.12 -16.23 -3.23
N GLU A 105 22.63 -16.60 -2.05
CA GLU A 105 22.09 -17.96 -1.80
C GLU A 105 20.63 -18.15 -2.26
N ASN A 106 19.84 -17.10 -2.32
CA ASN A 106 18.38 -17.20 -2.44
C ASN A 106 17.76 -16.47 -3.64
N ALA A 107 18.52 -15.62 -4.34
CA ALA A 107 18.01 -14.85 -5.47
C ALA A 107 18.75 -15.24 -6.77
N ASP A 108 18.05 -15.07 -7.89
CA ASP A 108 18.63 -15.33 -9.22
C ASP A 108 19.68 -14.27 -9.64
N ASN A 109 19.64 -13.09 -9.02
CA ASN A 109 20.49 -11.94 -9.35
C ASN A 109 20.98 -11.24 -8.08
N LEU A 110 22.29 -10.94 -8.04
CA LEU A 110 22.95 -10.28 -6.92
C LEU A 110 22.44 -8.84 -6.65
N SER A 111 21.80 -8.22 -7.63
CA SER A 111 21.16 -6.89 -7.46
C SER A 111 19.71 -6.98 -7.02
N ALA A 112 19.17 -8.18 -6.79
CA ALA A 112 17.80 -8.35 -6.33
C ALA A 112 17.61 -7.79 -4.92
N THR A 113 16.41 -7.29 -4.64
CA THR A 113 16.02 -6.81 -3.31
C THR A 113 14.78 -7.53 -2.83
N GLY A 114 14.71 -7.80 -1.53
CA GLY A 114 13.56 -8.44 -0.90
C GLY A 114 12.50 -7.42 -0.51
N TRP A 115 11.23 -7.75 -0.72
CA TRP A 115 10.08 -6.91 -0.41
C TRP A 115 8.97 -7.71 0.24
N ARG A 116 8.20 -7.06 1.10
CA ARG A 116 6.99 -7.60 1.71
C ARG A 116 5.81 -6.70 1.37
N LEU A 117 4.73 -7.31 0.88
CA LEU A 117 3.44 -6.65 0.69
C LEU A 117 2.53 -6.98 1.86
N GLU A 118 2.07 -5.96 2.54
CA GLU A 118 1.04 -6.02 3.58
C GLU A 118 -0.22 -5.30 3.10
N CYS A 119 -1.37 -5.63 3.65
CA CYS A 119 -2.63 -4.95 3.30
C CYS A 119 -3.42 -4.53 4.53
N SER A 120 -4.20 -3.46 4.33
CA SER A 120 -5.31 -3.05 5.21
C SER A 120 -6.53 -2.86 4.32
N LEU A 121 -7.53 -3.74 4.47
CA LEU A 121 -8.74 -3.77 3.67
C LEU A 121 -9.92 -3.37 4.54
N ARG A 122 -10.82 -2.51 4.02
CA ARG A 122 -11.99 -2.05 4.76
C ARG A 122 -13.11 -3.08 4.77
N GLU A 123 -13.42 -3.62 3.58
CA GLU A 123 -14.59 -4.47 3.35
C GLU A 123 -14.30 -5.96 3.46
N PHE A 124 -13.02 -6.36 3.41
CA PHE A 124 -12.60 -7.75 3.33
C PHE A 124 -11.58 -8.10 4.42
N PRO A 125 -11.48 -9.38 4.82
CA PRO A 125 -10.39 -9.84 5.66
C PRO A 125 -9.03 -9.58 5.00
N ASN A 126 -8.06 -9.10 5.78
CA ASN A 126 -6.70 -8.94 5.29
C ASN A 126 -6.10 -10.29 4.89
N PHE A 127 -5.41 -10.33 3.76
CA PHE A 127 -4.60 -11.49 3.39
C PHE A 127 -3.28 -11.52 4.19
N LYS A 128 -2.65 -12.68 4.22
CA LYS A 128 -1.32 -12.82 4.84
C LYS A 128 -0.28 -12.04 4.03
N PRO A 129 0.73 -11.44 4.69
CA PRO A 129 1.82 -10.79 3.97
C PRO A 129 2.42 -11.69 2.89
N VAL A 130 2.71 -11.12 1.74
CA VAL A 130 3.31 -11.80 0.60
C VAL A 130 4.70 -11.22 0.35
N ASN A 131 5.71 -12.08 0.24
CA ASN A 131 7.07 -11.65 -0.03
C ASN A 131 7.42 -11.79 -1.51
N PHE A 132 8.27 -10.85 -1.98
CA PHE A 132 8.72 -10.77 -3.36
C PHE A 132 10.21 -10.52 -3.43
N TRP A 133 10.84 -11.05 -4.46
CA TRP A 133 12.11 -10.58 -4.96
C TRP A 133 11.87 -9.54 -6.06
N PHE A 134 12.47 -8.37 -5.94
CA PHE A 134 12.54 -7.42 -7.05
C PHE A 134 13.84 -7.64 -7.80
N ASP A 135 13.71 -8.23 -8.97
CA ASP A 135 14.78 -8.47 -9.93
C ASP A 135 14.45 -7.61 -11.16
N TYR A 136 15.07 -6.42 -11.20
CA TYR A 136 14.71 -5.39 -12.18
C TYR A 136 14.51 -5.96 -13.58
N PRO A 137 13.40 -5.66 -14.25
CA PRO A 137 12.31 -4.74 -13.84
C PRO A 137 11.08 -5.45 -13.23
N ILE A 138 11.20 -6.68 -12.76
CA ILE A 138 10.07 -7.54 -12.40
C ILE A 138 10.09 -7.91 -10.92
N HIS A 139 8.90 -7.86 -10.30
CA HIS A 139 8.67 -8.46 -8.99
C HIS A 139 8.26 -9.93 -9.15
N LYS A 140 9.00 -10.84 -8.52
CA LYS A 140 8.74 -12.28 -8.49
C LYS A 140 8.30 -12.69 -7.10
N ILE A 141 7.20 -13.43 -6.97
CA ILE A 141 6.77 -13.96 -5.67
C ILE A 141 7.85 -14.89 -5.12
N ASP A 142 8.19 -14.75 -3.84
CA ASP A 142 9.06 -15.68 -3.13
C ASP A 142 8.32 -17.01 -2.91
N THR A 143 8.44 -17.92 -3.87
CA THR A 143 7.82 -19.27 -3.81
C THR A 143 8.58 -20.22 -2.89
N THR A 144 9.83 -19.92 -2.58
CA THR A 144 10.67 -20.73 -1.69
C THR A 144 10.41 -20.45 -0.21
N GLY A 145 9.86 -19.27 0.10
CA GLY A 145 9.66 -18.80 1.46
C GLY A 145 10.95 -18.34 2.15
N SER A 146 12.03 -18.14 1.40
CA SER A 146 13.31 -17.67 1.95
C SER A 146 13.18 -16.34 2.68
N LEU A 147 12.40 -15.41 2.13
CA LEU A 147 12.14 -14.10 2.71
C LEU A 147 11.25 -14.11 3.97
N ASN A 148 10.62 -15.24 4.32
CA ASN A 148 9.74 -15.31 5.50
C ASN A 148 10.47 -15.07 6.83
N LYS A 149 11.78 -15.24 6.85
CA LYS A 149 12.64 -15.02 8.04
C LYS A 149 13.40 -13.70 7.99
N VAL A 150 13.22 -12.92 6.93
CA VAL A 150 13.88 -11.64 6.75
C VAL A 150 12.96 -10.52 7.27
N TYR A 151 13.55 -9.55 7.94
CA TYR A 151 12.85 -8.45 8.60
C TYR A 151 13.04 -7.15 7.84
N ALA A 152 12.09 -6.25 7.95
CA ALA A 152 12.27 -4.86 7.54
C ALA A 152 12.93 -4.08 8.69
N GLU A 153 13.52 -2.93 8.36
CA GLU A 153 14.09 -2.03 9.36
C GLU A 153 13.04 -1.71 10.46
N GLY A 154 13.41 -1.99 11.71
CA GLY A 154 12.57 -1.78 12.87
C GLY A 154 11.54 -2.86 13.18
N ASP A 155 11.49 -3.95 12.42
CA ASP A 155 10.71 -5.13 12.82
C ASP A 155 11.21 -5.70 14.15
N THR A 156 10.28 -6.05 15.03
CA THR A 156 10.59 -6.82 16.23
C THR A 156 10.00 -8.23 16.10
N LYS A 157 10.69 -9.24 16.63
CA LYS A 157 10.23 -10.64 16.65
C LYS A 157 8.79 -10.79 17.18
N ASN A 158 8.33 -9.86 18.01
CA ASN A 158 6.99 -9.86 18.60
C ASN A 158 5.88 -9.36 17.65
N ASN A 159 6.19 -8.65 16.59
CA ASN A 159 5.17 -8.13 15.66
C ASN A 159 4.65 -9.19 14.70
N LEU A 160 5.48 -10.13 14.28
CA LEU A 160 5.11 -11.23 13.40
C LEU A 160 4.22 -12.29 14.05
N SER A 161 4.39 -12.52 15.37
CA SER A 161 3.53 -13.47 16.11
C SER A 161 2.11 -12.94 16.35
N LYS A 162 1.89 -11.63 16.32
CA LYS A 162 0.58 -11.00 16.53
C LYS A 162 -0.30 -10.94 15.29
N SER A 163 0.28 -10.90 14.09
CA SER A 163 -0.48 -10.92 12.84
C SER A 163 -1.15 -12.29 12.59
N GLY A 164 -0.59 -13.37 13.14
CA GLY A 164 -1.13 -14.72 13.02
C GLY A 164 -2.23 -15.10 14.04
N LYS A 165 -2.47 -14.29 15.07
CA LYS A 165 -3.38 -14.65 16.18
C LYS A 165 -4.71 -13.88 16.22
N ARG A 166 -5.03 -13.04 15.25
CA ARG A 166 -6.27 -12.23 15.25
C ARG A 166 -7.38 -12.76 14.33
N SER A 167 -7.50 -14.07 14.16
CA SER A 167 -8.66 -14.65 13.50
C SER A 167 -9.17 -15.86 14.27
N GLN A 168 -9.83 -15.64 15.39
CA GLN A 168 -10.84 -16.55 15.96
C GLN A 168 -11.41 -15.90 17.23
N THR A 169 -12.37 -15.00 17.07
CA THR A 169 -13.44 -14.83 18.06
C THR A 169 -14.71 -15.37 17.41
N PRO A 170 -15.31 -16.43 17.94
CA PRO A 170 -16.64 -16.86 17.51
C PRO A 170 -17.64 -15.78 17.92
N ASP A 171 -18.49 -15.39 17.00
CA ASP A 171 -19.63 -14.52 17.22
C ASP A 171 -20.58 -15.20 18.22
N SER A 172 -20.62 -14.71 19.48
CA SER A 172 -21.59 -15.10 20.48
C SER A 172 -22.77 -14.15 20.47
N ARG A 173 -23.64 -14.27 19.47
CA ARG A 173 -25.01 -13.78 19.54
C ARG A 173 -25.97 -14.90 19.12
N LYS A 174 -26.47 -15.58 20.13
CA LYS A 174 -27.80 -16.19 20.07
C LYS A 174 -28.80 -15.18 20.60
#